data_a111a0c4564c7879e745c704e14106bc
#
_entry.id   a111a0c4564c7879e745c704e14106bc
#
_cell.length_a   1.000
_cell.length_b   1.000
_cell.length_c   1.000
_cell.angle_alpha   90.00
_cell.angle_beta   90.00
_cell.angle_gamma   90.00
#
_symmetry.space_group_name_H-M   'P 1'
#
loop_
_entity.id
_entity.type
_entity.pdbx_description
1 polymer ?
#
loop_
_entity_poly.entity_id
_entity_poly.type
_entity_poly.pdbx_seq_one_letter_code
_entity_poly.pdbx_strand_id
1 'polypeptide(L)'
;TEAMDRRVPLAVGIDVFSVTLFVAIGRREHERGSAITGLIETAAPFLIALALAWLLLRAWHRPTEWRTGLGIWAITLVAGMVLRNVVFDDGTATSFVIVAAAFLALFLVGWRVAFGLFERRSTRASAGTV
;
A
#
# COMPACT_ATOMS: atom_id res chain seq x y z
N THR A 1 -8.27 -8.10 -20.20
CA THR A 1 -9.67 -8.44 -20.08
C THR A 1 -10.40 -7.51 -19.12
N GLU A 2 -11.70 -7.46 -19.21
CA GLU A 2 -12.55 -6.59 -18.38
C GLU A 2 -12.37 -6.86 -16.88
N ALA A 3 -12.21 -8.12 -16.48
CA ALA A 3 -12.03 -8.49 -15.09
C ALA A 3 -10.73 -7.91 -14.52
N MET A 4 -9.65 -7.96 -15.28
CA MET A 4 -8.37 -7.39 -14.87
C MET A 4 -8.44 -5.86 -14.84
N ASP A 5 -9.11 -5.25 -15.82
CA ASP A 5 -9.26 -3.81 -15.88
C ASP A 5 -10.00 -3.26 -14.65
N ARG A 6 -10.99 -4.00 -14.16
CA ARG A 6 -11.73 -3.61 -12.95
C ARG A 6 -10.90 -3.76 -11.69
N ARG A 7 -9.98 -4.71 -11.66
CA ARG A 7 -9.14 -4.96 -10.50
C ARG A 7 -8.07 -3.89 -10.31
N VAL A 8 -7.62 -3.28 -11.41
CA VAL A 8 -6.60 -2.24 -11.32
C VAL A 8 -7.07 -1.05 -10.48
N PRO A 9 -8.21 -0.39 -10.77
CA PRO A 9 -8.66 0.72 -9.93
C PRO A 9 -8.98 0.29 -8.50
N LEU A 10 -9.50 -0.91 -8.30
CA LEU A 10 -9.75 -1.43 -6.95
C LEU A 10 -8.44 -1.57 -6.17
N ALA A 11 -7.43 -2.19 -6.79
CA ALA A 11 -6.14 -2.39 -6.14
C ALA A 11 -5.44 -1.06 -5.84
N VAL A 12 -5.46 -0.13 -6.80
CA VAL A 12 -4.88 1.21 -6.59
C VAL A 12 -5.59 1.89 -5.42
N GLY A 13 -6.91 1.84 -5.40
CA GLY A 13 -7.71 2.46 -4.34
C GLY A 13 -7.39 1.89 -2.98
N ILE A 14 -7.29 0.56 -2.86
CA ILE A 14 -6.96 -0.09 -1.59
C ILE A 14 -5.53 0.25 -1.16
N ASP A 15 -4.58 0.24 -2.10
CA ASP A 15 -3.19 0.57 -1.78
C ASP A 15 -3.05 2.02 -1.31
N VAL A 16 -3.69 2.97 -2.02
CA VAL A 16 -3.67 4.38 -1.62
C VAL A 16 -4.33 4.56 -0.25
N PHE A 17 -5.46 3.91 -0.04
CA PHE A 17 -6.15 3.95 1.26
C PHE A 17 -5.25 3.41 2.37
N SER A 18 -4.57 2.30 2.13
CA SER A 18 -3.69 1.67 3.12
C SER A 18 -2.55 2.59 3.52
N VAL A 19 -1.89 3.21 2.54
CA VAL A 19 -0.78 4.14 2.81
C VAL A 19 -1.30 5.37 3.54
N THR A 20 -2.42 5.93 3.08
CA THR A 20 -3.01 7.13 3.71
C THR A 20 -3.44 6.85 5.14
N LEU A 21 -4.05 5.68 5.38
CA LEU A 21 -4.47 5.27 6.72
C LEU A 21 -3.27 5.14 7.65
N PHE A 22 -2.19 4.53 7.18
CA PHE A 22 -0.95 4.41 7.95
C PHE A 22 -0.45 5.78 8.39
N VAL A 23 -0.37 6.72 7.46
CA VAL A 23 0.10 8.08 7.75
C VAL A 23 -0.85 8.79 8.70
N ALA A 24 -2.16 8.67 8.49
CA ALA A 24 -3.17 9.31 9.33
C ALA A 24 -3.07 8.83 10.78
N ILE A 25 -2.93 7.52 11.00
CA ILE A 25 -2.79 6.96 12.33
C ILE A 25 -1.48 7.42 12.98
N GLY A 26 -0.38 7.41 12.23
CA GLY A 26 0.91 7.85 12.74
C GLY A 26 0.90 9.31 13.15
N ARG A 27 0.21 10.16 12.40
CA ARG A 27 0.16 11.59 12.71
C ARG A 27 -0.69 11.91 13.95
N ARG A 28 -1.64 11.08 14.29
CA ARG A 28 -2.50 11.36 15.46
C ARG A 28 -1.70 11.50 16.75
N GLU A 29 -0.55 10.87 16.82
CA GLU A 29 0.31 10.94 18.01
C GLU A 29 1.24 12.15 18.00
N HIS A 30 1.41 12.80 16.84
CA HIS A 30 2.36 13.90 16.67
C HIS A 30 1.66 15.15 16.10
N GLU A 31 0.41 15.32 16.41
CA GLU A 31 -0.42 16.35 15.79
C GLU A 31 0.06 17.75 16.07
N ARG A 32 0.36 18.50 14.99
CA ARG A 32 0.73 19.91 15.04
C ARG A 32 0.33 20.59 13.75
N GLY A 33 -0.31 21.74 13.86
CA GLY A 33 -0.74 22.53 12.72
C GLY A 33 -1.96 21.96 12.02
N SER A 34 -2.13 22.31 10.74
CA SER A 34 -3.28 21.87 9.96
C SER A 34 -3.24 20.36 9.72
N ALA A 35 -4.31 19.67 10.10
CA ALA A 35 -4.41 18.24 9.96
C ALA A 35 -4.33 17.80 8.49
N ILE A 36 -5.02 18.52 7.61
CA ILE A 36 -5.07 18.17 6.19
C ILE A 36 -3.73 18.40 5.50
N THR A 37 -3.16 19.59 5.68
CA THR A 37 -1.87 19.95 5.08
C THR A 37 -0.77 19.00 5.57
N GLY A 38 -0.72 18.76 6.87
CA GLY A 38 0.27 17.87 7.45
C GLY A 38 0.11 16.43 6.97
N LEU A 39 -1.12 15.97 6.80
CA LEU A 39 -1.39 14.65 6.28
C LEU A 39 -0.85 14.51 4.85
N ILE A 40 -1.12 15.47 4.00
CA ILE A 40 -0.65 15.47 2.62
C ILE A 40 0.88 15.46 2.58
N GLU A 41 1.52 16.32 3.34
CA GLU A 41 2.98 16.42 3.38
C GLU A 41 3.62 15.13 3.85
N THR A 42 3.05 14.48 4.86
CA THR A 42 3.60 13.24 5.41
C THR A 42 3.32 12.06 4.48
N ALA A 43 2.16 12.04 3.83
CA ALA A 43 1.79 10.97 2.92
C ALA A 43 2.51 11.06 1.58
N ALA A 44 2.89 12.27 1.14
CA ALA A 44 3.46 12.48 -0.19
C ALA A 44 4.62 11.55 -0.53
N PRO A 45 5.66 11.41 0.31
CA PRO A 45 6.78 10.52 -0.04
C PRO A 45 6.34 9.07 -0.23
N PHE A 46 5.40 8.61 0.59
CA PHE A 46 4.91 7.23 0.49
C PHE A 46 3.99 7.02 -0.70
N LEU A 47 3.17 8.01 -1.05
CA LEU A 47 2.31 7.94 -2.22
C LEU A 47 3.13 7.99 -3.51
N ILE A 48 4.16 8.82 -3.55
CA ILE A 48 5.08 8.86 -4.68
C ILE A 48 5.78 7.50 -4.82
N ALA A 49 6.25 6.95 -3.69
CA ALA A 49 6.90 5.64 -3.68
C ALA A 49 5.95 4.54 -4.13
N LEU A 50 4.69 4.60 -3.72
CA LEU A 50 3.66 3.65 -4.15
C LEU A 50 3.44 3.71 -5.67
N ALA A 51 3.34 4.92 -6.22
CA ALA A 51 3.20 5.11 -7.66
C ALA A 51 4.41 4.54 -8.40
N LEU A 52 5.61 4.80 -7.89
CA LEU A 52 6.85 4.26 -8.46
C LEU A 52 6.85 2.74 -8.43
N ALA A 53 6.41 2.14 -7.31
CA ALA A 53 6.31 0.69 -7.18
C ALA A 53 5.38 0.09 -8.24
N TRP A 54 4.22 0.71 -8.43
CA TRP A 54 3.28 0.27 -9.45
C TRP A 54 3.88 0.31 -10.85
N LEU A 55 4.59 1.38 -11.16
CA LEU A 55 5.23 1.54 -12.46
C LEU A 55 6.37 0.55 -12.69
N LEU A 56 7.24 0.41 -11.69
CA LEU A 56 8.41 -0.47 -11.81
C LEU A 56 8.02 -1.94 -11.92
N LEU A 57 7.02 -2.35 -11.17
CA LEU A 57 6.56 -3.75 -11.15
C LEU A 57 5.51 -4.04 -12.21
N ARG A 58 5.03 -3.02 -12.90
CA ARG A 58 3.90 -3.16 -13.83
C ARG A 58 2.74 -3.87 -13.13
N ALA A 59 2.37 -3.35 -11.98
CA ALA A 59 1.38 -3.99 -11.10
C ALA A 59 0.03 -4.16 -11.75
N TRP A 60 -0.29 -3.37 -12.78
CA TRP A 60 -1.55 -3.48 -13.51
C TRP A 60 -1.72 -4.83 -14.21
N HIS A 61 -0.63 -5.59 -14.41
CA HIS A 61 -0.71 -6.92 -15.00
C HIS A 61 -1.25 -7.96 -14.02
N ARG A 62 -0.87 -7.83 -12.74
CA ARG A 62 -1.27 -8.76 -11.69
C ARG A 62 -1.55 -8.01 -10.39
N PRO A 63 -2.57 -7.13 -10.39
CA PRO A 63 -2.75 -6.20 -9.27
C PRO A 63 -3.16 -6.87 -7.95
N THR A 64 -3.78 -8.04 -7.99
CA THR A 64 -4.28 -8.70 -6.79
C THR A 64 -3.41 -9.86 -6.32
N GLU A 65 -2.28 -10.10 -6.96
CA GLU A 65 -1.38 -11.17 -6.57
C GLU A 65 -0.57 -10.78 -5.33
N TRP A 66 -0.42 -11.72 -4.39
CA TRP A 66 0.32 -11.46 -3.16
C TRP A 66 1.80 -11.15 -3.42
N ARG A 67 2.38 -11.75 -4.47
CA ARG A 67 3.77 -11.47 -4.86
C ARG A 67 3.94 -10.04 -5.34
N THR A 68 2.96 -9.54 -6.07
CA THR A 68 2.92 -8.13 -6.47
C THR A 68 2.86 -7.25 -5.23
N GLY A 69 2.05 -7.65 -4.24
CA GLY A 69 1.96 -6.94 -2.97
C GLY A 69 3.29 -6.87 -2.23
N LEU A 70 4.05 -7.97 -2.20
CA LEU A 70 5.37 -7.98 -1.57
C LEU A 70 6.31 -6.98 -2.24
N GLY A 71 6.33 -6.96 -3.58
CA GLY A 71 7.15 -6.03 -4.33
C GLY A 71 6.74 -4.58 -4.08
N ILE A 72 5.44 -4.31 -4.09
CA ILE A 72 4.90 -2.98 -3.80
C ILE A 72 5.29 -2.56 -2.38
N TRP A 73 5.12 -3.46 -1.42
CA TRP A 73 5.51 -3.19 -0.03
C TRP A 73 6.99 -2.82 0.09
N ALA A 74 7.86 -3.64 -0.49
CA ALA A 74 9.31 -3.41 -0.40
C ALA A 74 9.72 -2.08 -1.03
N ILE A 75 9.23 -1.79 -2.24
CA ILE A 75 9.57 -0.56 -2.95
C ILE A 75 8.97 0.66 -2.24
N THR A 76 7.71 0.57 -1.81
CA THR A 76 7.04 1.68 -1.12
C THR A 76 7.77 2.01 0.18
N LEU A 77 8.16 0.99 0.94
CA LEU A 77 8.86 1.19 2.20
C LEU A 77 10.23 1.84 1.96
N VAL A 78 11.04 1.24 1.11
CA VAL A 78 12.41 1.73 0.87
C VAL A 78 12.39 3.11 0.20
N ALA A 79 11.66 3.24 -0.89
CA ALA A 79 11.61 4.51 -1.62
C ALA A 79 10.92 5.60 -0.80
N GLY A 80 9.89 5.24 -0.04
CA GLY A 80 9.22 6.18 0.85
C GLY A 80 10.15 6.72 1.93
N MET A 81 10.94 5.85 2.54
CA MET A 81 11.91 6.26 3.55
C MET A 81 13.02 7.13 2.97
N VAL A 82 13.53 6.77 1.79
CA VAL A 82 14.55 7.56 1.11
C VAL A 82 14.01 8.95 0.76
N LEU A 83 12.82 9.02 0.17
CA LEU A 83 12.20 10.29 -0.18
C LEU A 83 11.93 11.14 1.06
N ARG A 84 11.43 10.52 2.12
CA ARG A 84 11.16 11.21 3.37
C ARG A 84 12.43 11.85 3.94
N ASN A 85 13.53 11.12 3.90
CA ASN A 85 14.79 11.57 4.47
C ASN A 85 15.52 12.57 3.58
N VAL A 86 15.57 12.30 2.26
CA VAL A 86 16.39 13.08 1.33
C VAL A 86 15.64 14.30 0.79
N VAL A 87 14.43 14.10 0.31
CA VAL A 87 13.67 15.18 -0.36
C VAL A 87 12.89 16.02 0.64
N PHE A 88 12.25 15.40 1.62
CA PHE A 88 11.37 16.07 2.58
C PHE A 88 12.08 16.42 3.89
N ASP A 89 13.31 15.96 4.05
CA ASP A 89 14.15 16.25 5.21
C ASP A 89 13.49 15.91 6.56
N ASP A 90 12.71 14.83 6.55
CA ASP A 90 12.06 14.32 7.76
C ASP A 90 12.81 13.09 8.24
N GLY A 91 13.44 13.04 9.32
CA GLY A 91 14.26 11.90 9.77
C GLY A 91 13.53 10.55 9.73
N THR A 92 14.31 9.49 9.87
CA THR A 92 13.81 8.11 9.87
C THR A 92 14.22 7.43 11.18
N ALA A 93 13.38 7.57 12.21
CA ALA A 93 13.61 6.86 13.46
C ALA A 93 13.43 5.35 13.24
N THR A 94 14.22 4.55 13.92
CA THR A 94 14.15 3.09 13.81
C THR A 94 12.76 2.57 14.15
N SER A 95 12.13 3.10 15.19
CA SER A 95 10.78 2.71 15.58
C SER A 95 9.78 2.99 14.47
N PHE A 96 9.90 4.12 13.77
CA PHE A 96 9.04 4.45 12.66
C PHE A 96 9.20 3.44 11.52
N VAL A 97 10.42 3.07 11.20
CA VAL A 97 10.71 2.09 10.13
C VAL A 97 10.08 0.73 10.46
N ILE A 98 10.20 0.28 11.70
CA ILE A 98 9.63 -1.00 12.13
C ILE A 98 8.11 -0.98 12.02
N VAL A 99 7.46 0.07 12.53
CA VAL A 99 5.99 0.20 12.48
C VAL A 99 5.52 0.30 11.04
N ALA A 100 6.21 1.09 10.22
CA ALA A 100 5.87 1.24 8.82
C ALA A 100 5.98 -0.09 8.07
N ALA A 101 7.07 -0.81 8.31
CA ALA A 101 7.28 -2.12 7.67
C ALA A 101 6.15 -3.09 8.02
N ALA A 102 5.82 -3.19 9.31
CA ALA A 102 4.78 -4.11 9.76
C ALA A 102 3.41 -3.71 9.25
N PHE A 103 3.04 -2.43 9.37
CA PHE A 103 1.71 -1.95 8.97
C PHE A 103 1.51 -2.07 7.46
N LEU A 104 2.48 -1.59 6.68
CA LEU A 104 2.37 -1.63 5.23
C LEU A 104 2.38 -3.07 4.71
N ALA A 105 3.17 -3.96 5.33
CA ALA A 105 3.15 -5.37 4.95
C ALA A 105 1.78 -5.98 5.21
N LEU A 106 1.23 -5.74 6.40
CA LEU A 106 -0.07 -6.26 6.76
C LEU A 106 -1.16 -5.80 5.79
N PHE A 107 -1.17 -4.53 5.44
CA PHE A 107 -2.22 -3.98 4.60
C PHE A 107 -1.98 -4.22 3.11
N LEU A 108 -0.78 -3.93 2.61
CA LEU A 108 -0.51 -4.07 1.16
C LEU A 108 -0.46 -5.53 0.71
N VAL A 109 0.12 -6.39 1.50
CA VAL A 109 0.17 -7.83 1.19
C VAL A 109 -1.06 -8.54 1.70
N GLY A 110 -1.51 -8.19 2.90
CA GLY A 110 -2.62 -8.85 3.57
C GLY A 110 -3.92 -8.81 2.79
N TRP A 111 -4.29 -7.64 2.23
CA TRP A 111 -5.54 -7.56 1.48
C TRP A 111 -5.50 -8.43 0.21
N ARG A 112 -4.31 -8.57 -0.40
CA ARG A 112 -4.15 -9.42 -1.58
C ARG A 112 -4.27 -10.89 -1.24
N VAL A 113 -3.71 -11.29 -0.11
CA VAL A 113 -3.86 -12.66 0.39
C VAL A 113 -5.31 -12.97 0.69
N ALA A 114 -5.99 -12.05 1.41
CA ALA A 114 -7.40 -12.20 1.73
C ALA A 114 -8.28 -12.27 0.47
N PHE A 115 -7.99 -11.41 -0.50
CA PHE A 115 -8.71 -11.39 -1.77
C PHE A 115 -8.52 -12.71 -2.54
N GLY A 116 -7.29 -13.23 -2.57
CA GLY A 116 -6.99 -14.50 -3.21
C GLY A 116 -7.70 -15.67 -2.56
N LEU A 117 -7.75 -15.69 -1.23
CA LEU A 117 -8.47 -16.72 -0.50
C LEU A 117 -9.97 -16.65 -0.75
N PHE A 118 -10.51 -15.43 -0.79
CA PHE A 118 -11.92 -15.22 -1.10
C PHE A 118 -12.26 -15.72 -2.50
N GLU A 119 -11.42 -15.43 -3.49
CA GLU A 119 -11.62 -15.90 -4.86
C GLU A 119 -11.59 -17.43 -4.95
N ARG A 120 -10.65 -18.05 -4.24
CA ARG A 120 -10.55 -19.52 -4.21
C ARG A 120 -11.79 -20.14 -3.62
N ARG A 121 -12.33 -19.58 -2.54
CA ARG A 121 -13.56 -20.07 -1.92
C ARG A 121 -14.74 -19.91 -2.86
N SER A 122 -14.85 -18.77 -3.51
CA SER A 122 -15.90 -18.49 -4.46
C SER A 122 -15.87 -19.46 -5.63
N THR A 123 -14.68 -19.73 -6.19
CA THR A 123 -14.48 -20.66 -7.27
C THR A 123 -14.84 -22.10 -6.85
N ARG A 124 -14.44 -22.51 -5.67
CA ARG A 124 -14.77 -23.84 -5.12
C ARG A 124 -16.28 -24.00 -4.93
N ALA A 125 -16.94 -22.98 -4.40
CA ALA A 125 -18.38 -23.00 -4.19
C ALA A 125 -19.11 -23.15 -5.53
N SER A 126 -18.70 -22.42 -6.56
CA SER A 126 -19.26 -22.51 -7.89
C SER A 126 -19.06 -23.90 -8.50
N ALA A 127 -17.88 -24.48 -8.35
CA ALA A 127 -17.58 -25.83 -8.83
C ALA A 127 -18.40 -26.89 -8.10
N GLY A 128 -18.61 -26.67 -6.79
CA GLY A 128 -19.35 -27.60 -5.95
C GLY A 128 -20.86 -27.64 -6.24
N THR A 129 -21.41 -26.62 -6.89
CA THR A 129 -22.85 -26.55 -7.18
C THR A 129 -23.23 -27.17 -8.50
N VAL A 130 -22.27 -27.62 -9.27
CA VAL A 130 -22.55 -28.37 -10.52
C VAL A 130 -22.75 -29.84 -10.23
#